data_86497b2bc19a98741c84112df5b965b4
#
_entry.id   86497b2bc19a98741c84112df5b965b4
#
_cell.length_a   1.000
_cell.length_b   1.000
_cell.length_c   1.000
_cell.angle_alpha   90.00
_cell.angle_beta   90.00
_cell.angle_gamma   90.00
#
_symmetry.space_group_name_H-M   'P 1'
#
loop_
_entity.id
_entity.type
_entity.pdbx_description
1 polymer ?
#
loop_
_entity_poly.entity_id
_entity_poly.type
_entity_poly.pdbx_seq_one_letter_code
_entity_poly.pdbx_strand_id
1 'polypeptide(L)'
;TFIPSDTGMFQFANCKKCGHSVMTPVKLRQFELRAVIGSGGMATVYRARDEILDRDVAVKLMKPEFTQDSNAMAGFFREARYQASLNHTHIVQVYNYGEHEGHKFLVMEVADRGDLDALIQKHGRVDELYVLDVGVKISSALELVAKKGMLHLDLKPDNILYNIDGEPKLTDFGIS
;
A
#
# COMPACT_ATOMS: atom_id res chain seq x y z
N THR A 1 11.89 -16.06 -21.62
CA THR A 1 12.26 -16.58 -20.29
C THR A 1 11.22 -17.63 -19.94
N PHE A 2 11.63 -18.89 -19.86
CA PHE A 2 10.73 -20.00 -19.56
C PHE A 2 10.42 -19.96 -18.04
N ILE A 3 9.16 -19.81 -17.67
CA ILE A 3 8.66 -19.91 -16.30
C ILE A 3 8.03 -21.29 -16.16
N PRO A 4 8.47 -22.13 -15.20
CA PRO A 4 7.81 -23.42 -14.97
C PRO A 4 6.38 -23.21 -14.46
N SER A 5 5.43 -23.96 -15.02
CA SER A 5 3.99 -23.87 -14.75
C SER A 5 3.53 -24.41 -13.38
N ASP A 6 4.46 -24.79 -12.50
CA ASP A 6 4.16 -25.53 -11.26
C ASP A 6 4.57 -24.79 -9.99
N THR A 7 4.63 -23.47 -10.07
CA THR A 7 5.14 -22.64 -8.99
C THR A 7 4.00 -21.79 -8.42
N GLY A 8 3.77 -21.88 -7.11
CA GLY A 8 2.72 -21.15 -6.39
C GLY A 8 2.74 -19.63 -6.69
N MET A 9 1.64 -18.97 -6.48
CA MET A 9 1.27 -17.64 -6.99
C MET A 9 2.27 -16.49 -6.72
N PHE A 10 3.33 -16.68 -5.95
CA PHE A 10 4.30 -15.61 -5.60
C PHE A 10 5.73 -16.18 -5.52
N GLN A 11 6.39 -16.35 -6.66
CA GLN A 11 7.77 -16.85 -6.69
C GLN A 11 8.76 -15.80 -7.11
N PHE A 12 9.91 -15.84 -6.43
CA PHE A 12 11.10 -15.08 -6.79
C PHE A 12 12.02 -15.95 -7.66
N ALA A 13 12.35 -15.47 -8.84
CA ALA A 13 13.38 -16.08 -9.68
C ALA A 13 14.66 -15.27 -9.58
N ASN A 14 15.80 -15.95 -9.42
CA ASN A 14 17.09 -15.27 -9.45
C ASN A 14 17.47 -14.91 -10.90
N CYS A 15 17.79 -13.65 -11.12
CA CYS A 15 18.28 -13.18 -12.40
C CYS A 15 19.58 -13.94 -12.76
N LYS A 16 19.59 -14.67 -13.88
CA LYS A 16 20.76 -15.43 -14.33
C LYS A 16 21.99 -14.56 -14.63
N LYS A 17 21.80 -13.24 -14.79
CA LYS A 17 22.86 -12.32 -15.18
C LYS A 17 23.53 -11.61 -14.01
N CYS A 18 22.80 -11.32 -12.92
CA CYS A 18 23.30 -10.58 -11.77
C CYS A 18 22.97 -11.22 -10.41
N GLY A 19 22.25 -12.35 -10.38
CA GLY A 19 21.91 -13.07 -9.15
C GLY A 19 20.79 -12.41 -8.32
N HIS A 20 20.33 -11.20 -8.68
CA HIS A 20 19.25 -10.54 -7.94
C HIS A 20 17.94 -11.32 -8.03
N SER A 21 17.27 -11.45 -6.90
CA SER A 21 15.93 -12.03 -6.83
C SER A 21 14.91 -11.08 -7.46
N VAL A 22 14.23 -11.55 -8.50
CA VAL A 22 13.20 -10.80 -9.22
C VAL A 22 11.88 -11.54 -9.04
N MET A 23 10.85 -10.84 -8.62
CA MET A 23 9.52 -11.42 -8.58
C MET A 23 9.04 -11.72 -10.02
N THR A 24 8.58 -12.94 -10.26
CA THR A 24 7.86 -13.24 -11.51
C THR A 24 6.54 -12.48 -11.49
N PRO A 25 6.21 -11.70 -12.55
CA PRO A 25 4.92 -11.03 -12.62
C PRO A 25 3.78 -12.02 -12.49
N VAL A 26 2.87 -11.75 -11.58
CA VAL A 26 1.68 -12.58 -11.34
C VAL A 26 0.45 -11.78 -11.72
N LYS A 27 -0.46 -12.39 -12.47
CA LYS A 27 -1.73 -11.75 -12.81
C LYS A 27 -2.78 -12.00 -11.72
N LEU A 28 -3.35 -10.92 -11.24
CA LEU A 28 -4.50 -10.90 -10.37
C LEU A 28 -5.63 -10.14 -11.09
N ARG A 29 -6.50 -10.82 -11.82
CA ARG A 29 -7.44 -10.23 -12.79
C ARG A 29 -6.69 -9.38 -13.83
N GLN A 30 -7.05 -8.07 -13.96
CA GLN A 30 -6.36 -7.11 -14.84
C GLN A 30 -5.07 -6.53 -14.25
N PHE A 31 -4.71 -6.88 -13.02
CA PHE A 31 -3.54 -6.33 -12.35
C PHE A 31 -2.33 -7.27 -12.51
N GLU A 32 -1.29 -6.78 -13.16
CA GLU A 32 0.00 -7.45 -13.23
C GLU A 32 0.85 -7.01 -12.04
N LEU A 33 1.00 -7.89 -11.04
CA LEU A 33 1.84 -7.64 -9.87
C LEU A 33 3.32 -7.71 -10.27
N ARG A 34 4.10 -6.65 -9.98
CA ARG A 34 5.47 -6.50 -10.50
C ARG A 34 6.54 -6.50 -9.43
N ALA A 35 6.29 -5.87 -8.29
CA ALA A 35 7.25 -5.74 -7.20
C ALA A 35 6.55 -5.65 -5.86
N VAL A 36 7.16 -6.18 -4.80
CA VAL A 36 6.75 -5.91 -3.42
C VAL A 36 7.24 -4.52 -3.05
N ILE A 37 6.34 -3.67 -2.56
CA ILE A 37 6.64 -2.30 -2.08
C ILE A 37 6.35 -2.13 -0.58
N GLY A 38 5.70 -3.10 0.06
CA GLY A 38 5.47 -3.13 1.50
C GLY A 38 5.01 -4.50 1.97
N SER A 39 5.34 -4.85 3.22
CA SER A 39 4.89 -6.11 3.82
C SER A 39 4.56 -5.86 5.29
N GLY A 40 3.29 -6.05 5.64
CA GLY A 40 2.79 -5.97 7.01
C GLY A 40 2.41 -7.35 7.59
N GLY A 41 1.85 -7.35 8.77
CA GLY A 41 1.39 -8.58 9.45
C GLY A 41 0.39 -9.35 8.61
N MET A 42 -0.73 -8.73 8.23
CA MET A 42 -1.87 -9.38 7.58
C MET A 42 -1.88 -9.29 6.04
N ALA A 43 -1.09 -8.42 5.44
CA ALA A 43 -1.11 -8.17 3.99
C ALA A 43 0.28 -7.83 3.44
N THR A 44 0.45 -8.07 2.15
CA THR A 44 1.60 -7.62 1.37
C THR A 44 1.13 -6.62 0.32
N VAL A 45 1.86 -5.54 0.13
CA VAL A 45 1.55 -4.49 -0.86
C VAL A 45 2.48 -4.66 -2.06
N TYR A 46 1.88 -4.74 -3.24
CA TYR A 46 2.58 -4.88 -4.52
C TYR A 46 2.37 -3.64 -5.37
N ARG A 47 3.43 -3.19 -6.04
CA ARG A 47 3.28 -2.34 -7.21
C ARG A 47 2.77 -3.20 -8.35
N ALA A 48 1.72 -2.75 -9.01
CA ALA A 48 1.07 -3.47 -10.10
C ALA A 48 0.73 -2.54 -11.27
N ARG A 49 0.57 -3.12 -12.46
CA ARG A 49 0.02 -2.44 -13.63
C ARG A 49 -1.43 -2.83 -13.79
N ASP A 50 -2.33 -1.87 -13.80
CA ASP A 50 -3.70 -2.04 -14.28
C ASP A 50 -3.67 -2.03 -15.81
N GLU A 51 -3.79 -3.23 -16.42
CA GLU A 51 -3.67 -3.40 -17.88
C GLU A 51 -4.88 -2.79 -18.64
N ILE A 52 -6.04 -2.62 -17.95
CA ILE A 52 -7.24 -2.05 -18.60
C ILE A 52 -7.15 -0.52 -18.62
N LEU A 53 -6.76 0.09 -17.49
CA LEU A 53 -6.68 1.55 -17.38
C LEU A 53 -5.28 2.10 -17.70
N ASP A 54 -4.34 1.22 -18.08
CA ASP A 54 -2.95 1.53 -18.43
C ASP A 54 -2.26 2.46 -17.42
N ARG A 55 -2.36 2.14 -16.11
CA ARG A 55 -1.77 2.92 -15.02
C ARG A 55 -1.12 2.03 -13.96
N ASP A 56 -0.16 2.59 -13.24
CA ASP A 56 0.39 1.93 -12.07
C ASP A 56 -0.55 2.09 -10.87
N VAL A 57 -0.68 1.02 -10.09
CA VAL A 57 -1.49 0.95 -8.87
C VAL A 57 -0.74 0.19 -7.78
N ALA A 58 -1.09 0.41 -6.53
CA ALA A 58 -0.70 -0.45 -5.42
C ALA A 58 -1.81 -1.48 -5.17
N VAL A 59 -1.43 -2.75 -5.01
CA VAL A 59 -2.35 -3.85 -4.66
C VAL A 59 -1.97 -4.38 -3.29
N LYS A 60 -2.78 -4.08 -2.27
CA LYS A 60 -2.66 -4.63 -0.91
C LYS A 60 -3.38 -5.97 -0.87
N LEU A 61 -2.63 -7.06 -0.86
CA LEU A 61 -3.11 -8.42 -0.92
C LEU A 61 -3.09 -9.05 0.47
N MET A 62 -4.23 -9.56 0.92
CA MET A 62 -4.32 -10.30 2.19
C MET A 62 -3.52 -11.60 2.09
N LYS A 63 -2.74 -11.90 3.12
CA LYS A 63 -1.97 -13.15 3.19
C LYS A 63 -2.91 -14.35 3.36
N PRO A 64 -2.59 -15.50 2.76
CA PRO A 64 -3.46 -16.69 2.76
C PRO A 64 -3.89 -17.15 4.16
N GLU A 65 -2.99 -17.06 5.14
CA GLU A 65 -3.24 -17.48 6.53
C GLU A 65 -4.37 -16.70 7.22
N PHE A 66 -4.68 -15.48 6.73
CA PHE A 66 -5.76 -14.64 7.29
C PHE A 66 -7.07 -14.72 6.51
N THR A 67 -7.10 -15.40 5.37
CA THR A 67 -8.31 -15.48 4.52
C THR A 67 -9.42 -16.33 5.14
N GLN A 68 -9.11 -17.17 6.12
CA GLN A 68 -10.07 -17.98 6.88
C GLN A 68 -10.44 -17.35 8.25
N ASP A 69 -9.73 -16.29 8.67
CA ASP A 69 -10.04 -15.56 9.90
C ASP A 69 -11.09 -14.49 9.63
N SER A 70 -12.30 -14.72 10.15
CA SER A 70 -13.43 -13.78 9.96
C SER A 70 -13.18 -12.40 10.59
N ASN A 71 -12.43 -12.33 11.69
CA ASN A 71 -12.10 -11.06 12.35
C ASN A 71 -11.05 -10.28 11.54
N ALA A 72 -10.01 -10.96 11.07
CA ALA A 72 -9.00 -10.35 10.19
C ALA A 72 -9.63 -9.84 8.91
N MET A 73 -10.52 -10.62 8.28
CA MET A 73 -11.26 -10.19 7.09
C MET A 73 -12.16 -8.97 7.37
N ALA A 74 -12.93 -9.01 8.46
CA ALA A 74 -13.79 -7.89 8.82
C ALA A 74 -12.98 -6.60 9.07
N GLY A 75 -11.81 -6.70 9.73
CA GLY A 75 -10.88 -5.61 9.94
C GLY A 75 -10.37 -5.04 8.61
N PHE A 76 -9.87 -5.89 7.74
CA PHE A 76 -9.35 -5.52 6.41
C PHE A 76 -10.39 -4.76 5.56
N PHE A 77 -11.64 -5.25 5.54
CA PHE A 77 -12.72 -4.58 4.81
C PHE A 77 -13.18 -3.30 5.48
N ARG A 78 -13.20 -3.25 6.80
CA ARG A 78 -13.56 -2.04 7.53
C ARG A 78 -12.56 -0.93 7.22
N GLU A 79 -11.26 -1.19 7.33
CA GLU A 79 -10.19 -0.27 6.96
C GLU A 79 -10.36 0.24 5.53
N ALA A 80 -10.56 -0.68 4.58
CA ALA A 80 -10.78 -0.34 3.18
C ALA A 80 -11.96 0.61 2.95
N ARG A 81 -13.11 0.33 3.59
CA ARG A 81 -14.31 1.18 3.48
C ARG A 81 -14.08 2.57 4.07
N TYR A 82 -13.39 2.66 5.20
CA TYR A 82 -13.06 3.94 5.81
C TYR A 82 -12.17 4.76 4.87
N GLN A 83 -11.06 4.19 4.45
CA GLN A 83 -10.11 4.86 3.57
C GLN A 83 -10.76 5.25 2.23
N ALA A 84 -11.60 4.38 1.64
CA ALA A 84 -12.33 4.67 0.40
C ALA A 84 -13.34 5.83 0.53
N SER A 85 -13.85 6.10 1.74
CA SER A 85 -14.74 7.24 2.01
C SER A 85 -14.02 8.59 2.12
N LEU A 86 -12.68 8.56 2.20
CA LEU A 86 -11.83 9.73 2.36
C LEU A 86 -11.23 10.10 0.99
N ASN A 87 -11.60 11.27 0.47
CA ASN A 87 -11.01 11.83 -0.75
C ASN A 87 -10.23 13.08 -0.38
N HIS A 88 -8.90 12.97 -0.32
CA HIS A 88 -8.01 14.05 0.06
C HIS A 88 -6.63 13.88 -0.57
N THR A 89 -6.00 14.99 -0.97
CA THR A 89 -4.68 14.99 -1.63
C THR A 89 -3.61 14.28 -0.81
N HIS A 90 -3.66 14.36 0.52
CA HIS A 90 -2.69 13.77 1.44
C HIS A 90 -3.21 12.51 2.15
N ILE A 91 -4.12 11.77 1.52
CA ILE A 91 -4.53 10.42 1.93
C ILE A 91 -4.34 9.50 0.73
N VAL A 92 -3.75 8.32 0.95
CA VAL A 92 -3.66 7.29 -0.10
C VAL A 92 -5.07 6.89 -0.53
N GLN A 93 -5.39 7.12 -1.80
CA GLN A 93 -6.73 6.86 -2.33
C GLN A 93 -6.94 5.37 -2.56
N VAL A 94 -8.02 4.81 -2.03
CA VAL A 94 -8.51 3.47 -2.40
C VAL A 94 -9.36 3.59 -3.65
N TYR A 95 -9.02 2.83 -4.69
CA TYR A 95 -9.74 2.82 -5.97
C TYR A 95 -10.77 1.71 -6.05
N ASN A 96 -10.41 0.52 -5.56
CA ASN A 96 -11.26 -0.66 -5.67
C ASN A 96 -10.90 -1.71 -4.64
N TYR A 97 -11.79 -2.66 -4.46
CA TYR A 97 -11.60 -3.88 -3.70
C TYR A 97 -12.04 -5.06 -4.57
N GLY A 98 -11.37 -6.19 -4.42
CA GLY A 98 -11.68 -7.39 -5.18
C GLY A 98 -11.35 -8.69 -4.45
N GLU A 99 -11.89 -9.76 -5.04
CA GLU A 99 -11.55 -11.13 -4.70
C GLU A 99 -11.28 -11.92 -5.99
N HIS A 100 -10.26 -12.74 -6.00
CA HIS A 100 -9.91 -13.62 -7.11
C HIS A 100 -9.25 -14.88 -6.57
N GLU A 101 -9.80 -16.05 -6.93
CA GLU A 101 -9.30 -17.37 -6.49
C GLU A 101 -9.09 -17.46 -4.96
N GLY A 102 -10.02 -16.90 -4.17
CA GLY A 102 -9.93 -16.87 -2.71
C GLY A 102 -9.00 -15.79 -2.14
N HIS A 103 -8.25 -15.07 -2.98
CA HIS A 103 -7.40 -13.97 -2.56
C HIS A 103 -8.16 -12.64 -2.53
N LYS A 104 -8.16 -11.98 -1.37
CA LYS A 104 -8.79 -10.68 -1.15
C LYS A 104 -7.75 -9.58 -1.26
N PHE A 105 -8.10 -8.52 -1.99
CA PHE A 105 -7.15 -7.44 -2.26
C PHE A 105 -7.82 -6.07 -2.36
N LEU A 106 -7.03 -5.03 -2.08
CA LEU A 106 -7.38 -3.63 -2.31
C LEU A 106 -6.51 -3.05 -3.41
N VAL A 107 -7.09 -2.22 -4.25
CA VAL A 107 -6.38 -1.46 -5.28
C VAL A 107 -6.33 -0.01 -4.85
N MET A 108 -5.14 0.56 -4.81
CA MET A 108 -4.89 1.88 -4.23
C MET A 108 -3.95 2.72 -5.10
N GLU A 109 -3.87 4.00 -4.80
CA GLU A 109 -2.83 4.91 -5.28
C GLU A 109 -1.44 4.38 -4.92
N VAL A 110 -0.48 4.57 -5.84
CA VAL A 110 0.93 4.22 -5.58
C VAL A 110 1.60 5.33 -4.78
N ALA A 111 2.15 4.99 -3.62
CA ALA A 111 3.01 5.83 -2.81
C ALA A 111 4.24 4.98 -2.42
N ASP A 112 5.22 4.89 -3.30
CA ASP A 112 6.35 3.98 -3.22
C ASP A 112 7.71 4.69 -3.22
N ARG A 113 7.73 5.98 -2.86
CA ARG A 113 8.97 6.77 -2.72
C ARG A 113 9.54 6.77 -1.31
N GLY A 114 9.18 5.77 -0.52
CA GLY A 114 9.53 5.64 0.90
C GLY A 114 8.48 6.29 1.80
N ASP A 115 8.81 6.33 3.08
CA ASP A 115 8.00 6.91 4.15
C ASP A 115 8.81 7.93 4.94
N LEU A 116 8.14 8.64 5.84
CA LEU A 116 8.77 9.67 6.65
C LEU A 116 9.78 9.06 7.65
N ASP A 117 9.55 7.82 8.13
CA ASP A 117 10.51 7.15 9.02
C ASP A 117 11.82 6.85 8.30
N ALA A 118 11.76 6.28 7.10
CA ALA A 118 12.94 6.03 6.26
C ALA A 118 13.72 7.33 5.96
N LEU A 119 13.00 8.45 5.74
CA LEU A 119 13.61 9.76 5.56
C LEU A 119 14.38 10.21 6.83
N ILE A 120 13.73 10.08 8.01
CA ILE A 120 14.35 10.42 9.30
C ILE A 120 15.57 9.54 9.57
N GLN A 121 15.45 8.23 9.37
CA GLN A 121 16.54 7.26 9.55
C GLN A 121 17.75 7.60 8.67
N LYS A 122 17.50 7.97 7.42
CA LYS A 122 18.55 8.30 6.46
C LYS A 122 19.29 9.59 6.78
N HIS A 123 18.60 10.62 7.26
CA HIS A 123 19.15 11.97 7.43
C HIS A 123 19.44 12.34 8.89
N GLY A 124 18.95 11.56 9.87
CA GLY A 124 19.05 11.81 11.31
C GLY A 124 18.21 13.00 11.76
N ARG A 125 18.37 14.17 11.13
CA ARG A 125 17.53 15.36 11.35
C ARG A 125 16.97 15.81 10.02
N VAL A 126 15.70 16.15 10.00
CA VAL A 126 14.99 16.70 8.84
C VAL A 126 14.88 18.22 9.04
N ASP A 127 14.94 18.98 7.95
CA ASP A 127 14.80 20.44 7.97
C ASP A 127 13.47 20.85 8.62
N GLU A 128 13.50 21.90 9.46
CA GLU A 128 12.34 22.35 10.21
C GLU A 128 11.18 22.80 9.31
N LEU A 129 11.47 23.54 8.24
CA LEU A 129 10.45 24.01 7.30
C LEU A 129 9.80 22.84 6.56
N TYR A 130 10.60 21.81 6.25
CA TYR A 130 10.06 20.58 5.65
C TYR A 130 9.11 19.85 6.62
N VAL A 131 9.50 19.71 7.90
CA VAL A 131 8.65 19.08 8.92
C VAL A 131 7.34 19.85 9.11
N LEU A 132 7.41 21.19 9.11
CA LEU A 132 6.22 22.05 9.19
C LEU A 132 5.30 21.86 7.97
N ASP A 133 5.86 21.81 6.75
CA ASP A 133 5.07 21.56 5.53
C ASP A 133 4.35 20.21 5.57
N VAL A 134 5.07 19.13 5.91
CA VAL A 134 4.46 17.80 6.12
C VAL A 134 3.39 17.84 7.21
N GLY A 135 3.67 18.52 8.32
CA GLY A 135 2.73 18.69 9.44
C GLY A 135 1.43 19.37 9.01
N VAL A 136 1.50 20.45 8.25
CA VAL A 136 0.32 21.16 7.71
C VAL A 136 -0.48 20.25 6.78
N LYS A 137 0.18 19.56 5.86
CA LYS A 137 -0.44 18.65 4.89
C LYS A 137 -1.17 17.49 5.57
N ILE A 138 -0.50 16.84 6.51
CA ILE A 138 -1.11 15.71 7.26
C ILE A 138 -2.21 16.20 8.22
N SER A 139 -2.05 17.36 8.84
CA SER A 139 -3.12 17.95 9.67
C SER A 139 -4.39 18.23 8.86
N SER A 140 -4.27 18.69 7.61
CA SER A 140 -5.43 18.89 6.74
C SER A 140 -6.14 17.57 6.38
N ALA A 141 -5.38 16.48 6.21
CA ALA A 141 -5.94 15.13 6.03
C ALA A 141 -6.68 14.66 7.30
N LEU A 142 -6.06 14.84 8.48
CA LEU A 142 -6.66 14.49 9.76
C LEU A 142 -7.92 15.31 10.08
N GLU A 143 -7.98 16.57 9.65
CA GLU A 143 -9.19 17.40 9.75
C GLU A 143 -10.37 16.77 8.99
N LEU A 144 -10.14 16.28 7.76
CA LEU A 144 -11.18 15.56 7.02
C LEU A 144 -11.62 14.29 7.74
N VAL A 145 -10.66 13.51 8.28
CA VAL A 145 -10.94 12.30 9.06
C VAL A 145 -11.84 12.63 10.25
N ALA A 146 -11.49 13.66 11.03
CA ALA A 146 -12.27 14.12 12.17
C ALA A 146 -13.68 14.63 11.79
N LYS A 147 -13.82 15.39 10.69
CA LYS A 147 -15.12 15.84 10.15
C LYS A 147 -16.04 14.67 9.76
N LYS A 148 -15.48 13.52 9.43
CA LYS A 148 -16.20 12.27 9.16
C LYS A 148 -16.54 11.49 10.44
N GLY A 149 -16.21 12.01 11.63
CA GLY A 149 -16.39 11.33 12.90
C GLY A 149 -15.46 10.14 13.12
N MET A 150 -14.32 10.14 12.44
CA MET A 150 -13.32 9.06 12.46
C MET A 150 -12.03 9.49 13.13
N LEU A 151 -11.21 8.51 13.52
CA LEU A 151 -9.86 8.71 14.04
C LEU A 151 -8.89 7.82 13.28
N HIS A 152 -7.63 8.25 13.14
CA HIS A 152 -6.60 7.44 12.47
C HIS A 152 -6.09 6.30 13.35
N LEU A 153 -5.91 6.54 14.64
CA LEU A 153 -5.50 5.61 15.71
C LEU A 153 -4.09 5.00 15.61
N ASP A 154 -3.39 5.13 14.48
CA ASP A 154 -2.02 4.65 14.28
C ASP A 154 -1.16 5.68 13.52
N LEU A 155 -1.26 6.96 13.92
CA LEU A 155 -0.45 8.01 13.30
C LEU A 155 1.01 7.88 13.73
N LYS A 156 1.88 7.60 12.77
CA LYS A 156 3.34 7.46 12.94
C LYS A 156 4.07 7.75 11.63
N PRO A 157 5.38 8.02 11.66
CA PRO A 157 6.15 8.30 10.43
C PRO A 157 6.07 7.21 9.37
N ASP A 158 6.04 5.92 9.74
CA ASP A 158 5.91 4.79 8.80
C ASP A 158 4.60 4.84 7.98
N ASN A 159 3.55 5.46 8.52
CA ASN A 159 2.24 5.57 7.88
C ASN A 159 2.07 6.88 7.09
N ILE A 160 3.16 7.64 6.90
CA ILE A 160 3.23 8.82 6.02
C ILE A 160 4.14 8.47 4.85
N LEU A 161 3.54 7.98 3.76
CA LEU A 161 4.24 7.59 2.55
C LEU A 161 4.45 8.78 1.62
N TYR A 162 5.33 8.63 0.63
CA TYR A 162 5.53 9.62 -0.43
C TYR A 162 5.15 9.05 -1.80
N ASN A 163 4.39 9.81 -2.57
CA ASN A 163 4.07 9.47 -3.95
C ASN A 163 5.21 9.87 -4.91
N ILE A 164 5.01 9.65 -6.22
CA ILE A 164 6.01 9.94 -7.25
C ILE A 164 6.41 11.42 -7.29
N ASP A 165 5.50 12.33 -6.91
CA ASP A 165 5.72 13.77 -6.90
C ASP A 165 6.36 14.27 -5.60
N GLY A 166 6.65 13.36 -4.64
CA GLY A 166 7.19 13.70 -3.33
C GLY A 166 6.15 14.25 -2.34
N GLU A 167 4.86 14.12 -2.65
CA GLU A 167 3.79 14.57 -1.76
C GLU A 167 3.51 13.55 -0.65
N PRO A 168 3.40 13.97 0.63
CA PRO A 168 3.09 13.08 1.73
C PRO A 168 1.65 12.57 1.66
N LYS A 169 1.47 11.28 1.91
CA LYS A 169 0.21 10.54 1.85
C LYS A 169 0.02 9.72 3.11
N LEU A 170 -1.03 9.99 3.86
CA LEU A 170 -1.42 9.22 5.05
C LEU A 170 -2.06 7.89 4.61
N THR A 171 -1.66 6.79 5.25
CA THR A 171 -2.15 5.43 4.98
C THR A 171 -2.36 4.65 6.28
N ASP A 172 -2.89 3.42 6.18
CA ASP A 172 -3.03 2.46 7.28
C ASP A 172 -3.79 3.03 8.50
N PHE A 173 -5.08 3.27 8.29
CA PHE A 173 -5.99 3.69 9.37
C PHE A 173 -6.17 2.54 10.36
N GLY A 174 -5.60 2.68 11.57
CA GLY A 174 -5.62 1.70 12.64
C GLY A 174 -7.01 1.51 13.24
N ILE A 175 -7.89 0.84 12.51
CA ILE A 175 -9.25 0.58 12.94
C ILE A 175 -9.25 -0.68 13.81
N SER A 176 -9.01 -0.49 15.09
CA SER A 176 -9.14 -1.53 16.12
C SER A 176 -10.58 -1.69 16.55
#